data_b033e7386cd3130e70377b74dd45f86e
#
_entry.id   b033e7386cd3130e70377b74dd45f86e
#
_cell.length_a   1.000
_cell.length_b   1.000
_cell.length_c   1.000
_cell.angle_alpha   90.00
_cell.angle_beta   90.00
_cell.angle_gamma   90.00
#
_symmetry.space_group_name_H-M   'P 1'
#
loop_
_entity.id
_entity.type
_entity.pdbx_description
1 polymer ?
#
loop_
_entity_poly.entity_id
_entity_poly.type
_entity_poly.pdbx_seq_one_letter_code
_entity_poly.pdbx_strand_id
1 'polypeptide(L)'
;AKAVKLAHEIDSNYQVGCMQIFATMYPYTCNPDDAVKTQRDSRVMNYFCGDVQVRGEYPTYMNRYFGENNIEIKMEKGDLEILKEGCVDFYTFSYYMSTCVSSDSKEDNTSGNILGGVKNPYLKSSEWGWQIDPEGLRYALNEIYDRYRIPMMVVENGLGAYDKKESNGVINDDYRIEYLKAHIEQMKEAVEDG
;
A
#
# COMPACT_ATOMS: atom_id res chain seq x y z
N ALA A 1 15.84 -8.98 3.88
CA ALA A 1 16.24 -10.38 4.01
C ALA A 1 17.40 -10.57 4.99
N LYS A 2 18.58 -9.96 4.79
CA LYS A 2 19.74 -10.13 5.72
C LYS A 2 19.40 -9.84 7.18
N ALA A 3 18.64 -8.80 7.46
CA ALA A 3 18.23 -8.46 8.83
C ALA A 3 17.29 -9.50 9.44
N VAL A 4 16.33 -10.00 8.66
CA VAL A 4 15.41 -11.06 9.09
C VAL A 4 16.16 -12.34 9.41
N LYS A 5 17.01 -12.79 8.48
CA LYS A 5 17.86 -13.96 8.68
C LYS A 5 18.71 -13.85 9.95
N LEU A 6 19.39 -12.72 10.15
CA LEU A 6 20.21 -12.49 11.35
C LEU A 6 19.36 -12.49 12.63
N ALA A 7 18.18 -11.91 12.62
CA ALA A 7 17.28 -11.95 13.78
C ALA A 7 16.90 -13.37 14.16
N HIS A 8 16.55 -14.20 13.20
CA HIS A 8 16.23 -15.63 13.44
C HIS A 8 17.45 -16.47 13.83
N GLU A 9 18.66 -16.10 13.40
CA GLU A 9 19.90 -16.72 13.88
C GLU A 9 20.20 -16.38 15.35
N ILE A 10 19.82 -15.17 15.81
CA ILE A 10 19.98 -14.74 17.22
C ILE A 10 18.95 -15.45 18.11
N ASP A 11 17.68 -15.44 17.70
CA ASP A 11 16.59 -16.17 18.36
C ASP A 11 15.51 -16.54 17.32
N SER A 12 15.30 -17.81 17.13
CA SER A 12 14.30 -18.34 16.18
C SER A 12 12.84 -18.00 16.54
N ASN A 13 12.57 -17.47 17.73
CA ASN A 13 11.24 -17.00 18.15
C ASN A 13 10.99 -15.52 17.78
N TYR A 14 12.00 -14.78 17.34
CA TYR A 14 11.78 -13.42 16.89
C TYR A 14 10.87 -13.37 15.67
N GLN A 15 9.90 -12.47 15.71
CA GLN A 15 9.01 -12.21 14.60
C GLN A 15 9.42 -10.88 13.95
N VAL A 16 9.75 -10.93 12.67
CA VAL A 16 10.25 -9.77 11.91
C VAL A 16 9.31 -9.47 10.75
N GLY A 17 8.76 -8.26 10.73
CA GLY A 17 7.88 -7.80 9.66
C GLY A 17 8.59 -6.91 8.65
N CYS A 18 7.90 -6.63 7.56
CA CYS A 18 8.23 -5.53 6.64
C CYS A 18 7.35 -4.32 6.91
N MET A 19 7.75 -3.15 6.42
CA MET A 19 6.91 -1.95 6.38
C MET A 19 6.84 -1.44 4.95
N GLN A 20 5.61 -1.34 4.41
CA GLN A 20 5.32 -0.92 3.05
C GLN A 20 4.36 0.26 3.04
N ILE A 21 4.31 1.00 1.96
CA ILE A 21 3.18 1.88 1.64
C ILE A 21 2.24 1.08 0.73
N PHE A 22 0.96 1.09 1.03
CA PHE A 22 -0.05 0.51 0.15
C PHE A 22 -1.04 1.59 -0.29
N ALA A 23 -1.06 1.88 -1.59
CA ALA A 23 -2.02 2.77 -2.20
C ALA A 23 -3.02 1.94 -3.00
N THR A 24 -4.25 1.80 -2.49
CA THR A 24 -5.32 1.16 -3.26
C THR A 24 -5.52 1.91 -4.57
N MET A 25 -5.46 1.19 -5.68
CA MET A 25 -5.58 1.74 -7.03
C MET A 25 -6.81 1.18 -7.71
N TYR A 26 -7.68 2.07 -8.19
CA TYR A 26 -8.84 1.71 -8.99
C TYR A 26 -8.63 2.09 -10.45
N PRO A 27 -9.14 1.32 -11.42
CA PRO A 27 -9.26 1.82 -12.79
C PRO A 27 -10.20 3.03 -12.79
N TYR A 28 -9.80 4.11 -13.46
CA TYR A 28 -10.61 5.34 -13.51
C TYR A 28 -11.95 5.12 -14.21
N THR A 29 -11.94 4.24 -15.21
CA THR A 29 -13.15 3.81 -15.90
C THR A 29 -13.17 2.29 -16.04
N CYS A 30 -14.29 1.73 -16.54
CA CYS A 30 -14.36 0.32 -16.90
C CYS A 30 -13.68 0.00 -18.25
N ASN A 31 -12.95 0.94 -18.86
CA ASN A 31 -12.13 0.67 -20.04
C ASN A 31 -11.06 -0.40 -19.70
N PRO A 32 -10.96 -1.49 -20.50
CA PRO A 32 -9.92 -2.50 -20.29
C PRO A 32 -8.48 -1.93 -20.21
N ASP A 33 -8.18 -0.86 -20.94
CA ASP A 33 -6.86 -0.22 -20.88
C ASP A 33 -6.58 0.40 -19.50
N ASP A 34 -7.57 1.04 -18.86
CA ASP A 34 -7.47 1.53 -17.49
C ASP A 34 -7.25 0.37 -16.51
N ALA A 35 -8.01 -0.72 -16.67
CA ALA A 35 -7.90 -1.90 -15.82
C ALA A 35 -6.52 -2.56 -15.92
N VAL A 36 -5.99 -2.75 -17.12
CA VAL A 36 -4.66 -3.35 -17.36
C VAL A 36 -3.55 -2.44 -16.84
N LYS A 37 -3.68 -1.13 -17.05
CA LYS A 37 -2.72 -0.16 -16.51
C LYS A 37 -2.73 -0.17 -14.98
N THR A 38 -3.91 -0.16 -14.36
CA THR A 38 -4.06 -0.24 -12.90
C THR A 38 -3.39 -1.50 -12.34
N GLN A 39 -3.59 -2.66 -12.96
CA GLN A 39 -2.95 -3.90 -12.56
C GLN A 39 -1.41 -3.81 -12.66
N ARG A 40 -0.89 -3.22 -13.73
CA ARG A 40 0.57 -3.03 -13.90
C ARG A 40 1.14 -2.10 -12.83
N ASP A 41 0.51 -0.96 -12.60
CA ASP A 41 0.95 0.04 -11.64
C ASP A 41 0.89 -0.52 -10.21
N SER A 42 -0.19 -1.24 -9.84
CA SER A 42 -0.29 -1.93 -8.55
C SER A 42 0.79 -3.00 -8.35
N ARG A 43 1.15 -3.73 -9.40
CA ARG A 43 2.25 -4.71 -9.32
C ARG A 43 3.58 -4.06 -8.99
N VAL A 44 3.87 -2.90 -9.59
CA VAL A 44 5.12 -2.18 -9.36
C VAL A 44 5.12 -1.49 -8.00
N MET A 45 4.03 -0.79 -7.67
CA MET A 45 3.98 0.08 -6.48
C MET A 45 3.65 -0.68 -5.20
N ASN A 46 2.66 -1.58 -5.25
CA ASN A 46 2.12 -2.22 -4.05
C ASN A 46 2.71 -3.61 -3.80
N TYR A 47 2.96 -4.39 -4.86
CA TYR A 47 3.27 -5.82 -4.67
C TYR A 47 4.73 -6.18 -4.84
N PHE A 48 5.52 -5.44 -5.61
CA PHE A 48 6.90 -5.82 -5.91
C PHE A 48 7.74 -6.05 -4.65
N CYS A 49 7.81 -5.05 -3.77
CA CYS A 49 8.61 -5.17 -2.56
C CYS A 49 8.05 -6.24 -1.60
N GLY A 50 6.72 -6.30 -1.47
CA GLY A 50 6.06 -7.32 -0.66
C GLY A 50 6.33 -8.73 -1.15
N ASP A 51 6.23 -8.97 -2.47
CA ASP A 51 6.55 -10.29 -3.05
C ASP A 51 7.99 -10.72 -2.74
N VAL A 52 8.96 -9.80 -2.88
CA VAL A 52 10.36 -10.11 -2.57
C VAL A 52 10.55 -10.41 -1.08
N GLN A 53 9.91 -9.64 -0.20
CA GLN A 53 10.11 -9.78 1.25
C GLN A 53 9.35 -10.94 1.86
N VAL A 54 8.16 -11.29 1.31
CA VAL A 54 7.33 -12.39 1.83
C VAL A 54 7.65 -13.71 1.14
N ARG A 55 7.94 -13.70 -0.17
CA ARG A 55 8.17 -14.92 -0.95
C ARG A 55 9.64 -15.25 -1.15
N GLY A 56 10.53 -14.31 -0.87
CA GLY A 56 11.97 -14.47 -1.01
C GLY A 56 12.45 -14.64 -2.45
N GLU A 57 11.73 -14.03 -3.40
CA GLU A 57 12.10 -14.11 -4.83
C GLU A 57 11.60 -12.90 -5.62
N TYR A 58 12.29 -12.56 -6.69
CA TYR A 58 11.85 -11.54 -7.62
C TYR A 58 10.67 -12.04 -8.45
N PRO A 59 9.53 -11.32 -8.45
CA PRO A 59 8.36 -11.73 -9.22
C PRO A 59 8.58 -11.55 -10.73
N THR A 60 8.22 -12.55 -11.51
CA THR A 60 8.44 -12.60 -12.97
C THR A 60 7.78 -11.47 -13.75
N TYR A 61 6.68 -10.90 -13.23
CA TYR A 61 6.00 -9.76 -13.87
C TYR A 61 6.87 -8.48 -13.90
N MET A 62 7.91 -8.40 -13.06
CA MET A 62 8.84 -7.27 -13.08
C MET A 62 9.84 -7.33 -14.24
N ASN A 63 10.05 -8.47 -14.88
CA ASN A 63 11.00 -8.62 -15.98
C ASN A 63 10.69 -7.65 -17.13
N ARG A 64 9.40 -7.50 -17.47
CA ARG A 64 8.97 -6.54 -18.48
C ARG A 64 9.24 -5.10 -18.07
N TYR A 65 8.90 -4.73 -16.83
CA TYR A 65 9.14 -3.40 -16.29
C TYR A 65 10.64 -3.05 -16.27
N PHE A 66 11.48 -3.97 -15.83
CA PHE A 66 12.93 -3.79 -15.85
C PHE A 66 13.47 -3.60 -17.27
N GLY A 67 13.03 -4.43 -18.21
CA GLY A 67 13.44 -4.31 -19.61
C GLY A 67 13.00 -2.99 -20.27
N GLU A 68 11.75 -2.57 -20.07
CA GLU A 68 11.20 -1.31 -20.61
C GLU A 68 11.91 -0.07 -20.03
N ASN A 69 12.43 -0.16 -18.80
CA ASN A 69 13.10 0.95 -18.10
C ASN A 69 14.64 0.83 -18.07
N ASN A 70 15.21 -0.16 -18.77
CA ASN A 70 16.66 -0.42 -18.78
C ASN A 70 17.25 -0.59 -17.36
N ILE A 71 16.51 -1.26 -16.47
CA ILE A 71 16.94 -1.57 -15.12
C ILE A 71 17.60 -2.94 -15.10
N GLU A 72 18.85 -3.00 -14.67
CA GLU A 72 19.59 -4.22 -14.42
C GLU A 72 19.70 -4.48 -12.91
N ILE A 73 19.16 -5.61 -12.45
CA ILE A 73 19.33 -6.05 -11.07
C ILE A 73 20.71 -6.70 -10.94
N LYS A 74 21.61 -6.01 -10.25
CA LYS A 74 22.93 -6.58 -9.92
C LYS A 74 22.80 -7.51 -8.73
N MET A 75 23.11 -8.78 -8.94
CA MET A 75 23.09 -9.81 -7.90
C MET A 75 24.47 -10.40 -7.72
N GLU A 76 24.82 -10.65 -6.47
CA GLU A 76 26.01 -11.41 -6.08
C GLU A 76 25.66 -12.87 -5.86
N LYS A 77 26.72 -13.71 -5.79
CA LYS A 77 26.54 -15.13 -5.47
C LYS A 77 25.99 -15.26 -4.05
N GLY A 78 24.86 -15.96 -3.91
CA GLY A 78 24.19 -16.19 -2.63
C GLY A 78 23.03 -15.23 -2.34
N ASP A 79 22.80 -14.21 -3.16
CA ASP A 79 21.71 -13.24 -2.92
C ASP A 79 20.32 -13.88 -2.96
N LEU A 80 20.08 -14.82 -3.89
CA LEU A 80 18.81 -15.52 -4.01
C LEU A 80 18.54 -16.42 -2.80
N GLU A 81 19.57 -17.08 -2.28
CA GLU A 81 19.50 -17.88 -1.06
C GLU A 81 19.17 -17.01 0.15
N ILE A 82 19.83 -15.84 0.27
CA ILE A 82 19.56 -14.86 1.34
C ILE A 82 18.13 -14.34 1.27
N LEU A 83 17.60 -14.05 0.08
CA LEU A 83 16.21 -13.65 -0.09
C LEU A 83 15.26 -14.73 0.42
N LYS A 84 15.52 -15.99 0.06
CA LYS A 84 14.68 -17.14 0.43
C LYS A 84 14.70 -17.44 1.94
N GLU A 85 15.86 -17.31 2.57
CA GLU A 85 16.05 -17.56 4.00
C GLU A 85 15.60 -16.39 4.90
N GLY A 86 15.49 -15.20 4.34
CA GLY A 86 15.14 -13.97 5.06
C GLY A 86 13.74 -13.43 4.72
N CYS A 87 12.75 -14.33 4.55
CA CYS A 87 11.36 -13.94 4.42
C CYS A 87 10.81 -13.41 5.74
N VAL A 88 9.93 -12.41 5.66
CA VAL A 88 9.29 -11.82 6.85
C VAL A 88 8.18 -12.72 7.42
N ASP A 89 7.95 -12.61 8.74
CA ASP A 89 6.94 -13.39 9.46
C ASP A 89 5.54 -12.74 9.40
N PHE A 90 5.48 -11.42 9.25
CA PHE A 90 4.24 -10.68 9.15
C PHE A 90 4.40 -9.46 8.22
N TYR A 91 3.28 -8.98 7.69
CA TYR A 91 3.26 -7.84 6.76
C TYR A 91 2.71 -6.61 7.46
N THR A 92 3.43 -5.48 7.40
CA THR A 92 2.89 -4.21 7.87
C THR A 92 2.88 -3.18 6.75
N PHE A 93 1.90 -2.29 6.82
CA PHE A 93 1.78 -1.24 5.81
C PHE A 93 1.13 0.02 6.34
N SER A 94 1.43 1.12 5.66
CA SER A 94 0.77 2.41 5.83
C SER A 94 -0.37 2.52 4.82
N TYR A 95 -1.54 2.94 5.28
CA TYR A 95 -2.68 3.27 4.44
C TYR A 95 -3.22 4.65 4.78
N TYR A 96 -3.33 5.52 3.79
CA TYR A 96 -3.86 6.88 3.97
C TYR A 96 -5.02 7.17 3.03
N MET A 97 -4.92 6.75 1.78
CA MET A 97 -5.87 7.06 0.73
C MET A 97 -5.75 6.08 -0.44
N SER A 98 -6.71 6.12 -1.33
CA SER A 98 -6.67 5.46 -2.63
C SER A 98 -6.46 6.47 -3.77
N THR A 99 -6.27 5.96 -4.97
CA THR A 99 -6.16 6.74 -6.19
C THR A 99 -6.79 6.01 -7.37
N CYS A 100 -7.11 6.72 -8.44
CA CYS A 100 -7.47 6.12 -9.71
C CYS A 100 -6.30 6.14 -10.69
N VAL A 101 -6.32 5.19 -11.61
CA VAL A 101 -5.34 5.08 -12.71
C VAL A 101 -6.09 5.17 -14.04
N SER A 102 -5.70 6.13 -14.87
CA SER A 102 -6.23 6.28 -16.23
C SER A 102 -5.16 5.98 -17.28
N SER A 103 -5.57 5.39 -18.37
CA SER A 103 -4.76 5.25 -19.59
C SER A 103 -4.70 6.56 -20.40
N ASP A 104 -5.62 7.50 -20.16
CA ASP A 104 -5.61 8.84 -20.75
C ASP A 104 -4.81 9.82 -19.87
N SER A 105 -3.75 10.41 -20.44
CA SER A 105 -2.88 11.37 -19.76
C SER A 105 -3.51 12.76 -19.53
N LYS A 106 -4.73 12.98 -20.01
CA LYS A 106 -5.44 14.28 -19.88
C LYS A 106 -6.26 14.40 -18.60
N GLU A 107 -6.41 13.30 -17.86
CA GLU A 107 -7.19 13.31 -16.62
C GLU A 107 -6.48 14.08 -15.50
N ASP A 108 -7.27 14.72 -14.66
CA ASP A 108 -6.78 15.53 -13.54
C ASP A 108 -6.06 14.67 -12.49
N ASN A 109 -4.83 15.05 -12.19
CA ASN A 109 -4.07 14.41 -11.12
C ASN A 109 -4.60 14.77 -9.73
N THR A 110 -4.52 13.82 -8.80
CA THR A 110 -4.80 14.07 -7.39
C THR A 110 -3.78 15.03 -6.81
N SER A 111 -4.26 16.16 -6.26
CA SER A 111 -3.40 17.08 -5.50
C SER A 111 -3.04 16.46 -4.15
N GLY A 112 -1.83 16.73 -3.65
CA GLY A 112 -1.37 16.27 -2.33
C GLY A 112 -1.04 14.79 -2.22
N ASN A 113 -1.25 14.00 -3.26
CA ASN A 113 -0.88 12.59 -3.29
C ASN A 113 0.56 12.44 -3.82
N ILE A 114 1.48 12.04 -2.95
CA ILE A 114 2.90 11.80 -3.30
C ILE A 114 3.09 10.65 -4.30
N LEU A 115 2.10 9.77 -4.45
CA LEU A 115 2.15 8.62 -5.35
C LEU A 115 1.56 8.92 -6.74
N GLY A 116 1.02 10.12 -6.94
CA GLY A 116 0.34 10.49 -8.18
C GLY A 116 -1.00 9.79 -8.36
N GLY A 117 -1.54 9.83 -9.56
CA GLY A 117 -2.80 9.21 -9.95
C GLY A 117 -3.90 10.21 -10.24
N VAL A 118 -5.08 9.72 -10.60
CA VAL A 118 -6.26 10.51 -10.95
C VAL A 118 -7.23 10.54 -9.77
N LYS A 119 -7.88 11.66 -9.59
CA LYS A 119 -8.88 11.83 -8.54
C LYS A 119 -10.09 10.92 -8.78
N ASN A 120 -10.45 10.14 -7.77
CA ASN A 120 -11.68 9.35 -7.79
C ASN A 120 -12.90 10.29 -7.66
N PRO A 121 -13.81 10.32 -8.63
CA PRO A 121 -14.95 11.24 -8.64
C PRO A 121 -15.99 10.95 -7.55
N TYR A 122 -15.95 9.79 -6.93
CA TYR A 122 -16.89 9.33 -5.90
C TYR A 122 -16.43 9.62 -4.48
N LEU A 123 -15.18 10.04 -4.28
CA LEU A 123 -14.61 10.25 -2.95
C LEU A 123 -14.52 11.73 -2.59
N LYS A 124 -14.76 12.02 -1.32
CA LYS A 124 -14.48 13.34 -0.75
C LYS A 124 -12.98 13.49 -0.49
N SER A 125 -12.50 14.72 -0.47
CA SER A 125 -11.12 15.02 -0.13
C SER A 125 -11.06 15.94 1.07
N SER A 126 -9.96 15.82 1.85
CA SER A 126 -9.60 16.84 2.84
C SER A 126 -9.16 18.15 2.15
N GLU A 127 -8.88 19.18 2.94
CA GLU A 127 -8.35 20.46 2.45
C GLU A 127 -6.93 20.31 1.81
N TRP A 128 -6.20 19.24 2.15
CA TRP A 128 -4.93 18.90 1.50
C TRP A 128 -5.11 18.16 0.18
N GLY A 129 -6.33 17.84 -0.20
CA GLY A 129 -6.64 17.05 -1.39
C GLY A 129 -6.54 15.54 -1.17
N TRP A 130 -6.35 15.08 0.06
CA TRP A 130 -6.32 13.64 0.38
C TRP A 130 -7.71 13.06 0.31
N GLN A 131 -7.90 12.06 -0.54
CA GLN A 131 -9.19 11.40 -0.69
C GLN A 131 -9.45 10.44 0.46
N ILE A 132 -10.66 10.51 1.02
CA ILE A 132 -11.08 9.73 2.18
C ILE A 132 -11.74 8.46 1.64
N ASP A 133 -11.09 7.32 1.85
CA ASP A 133 -11.53 6.04 1.32
C ASP A 133 -11.35 4.90 2.34
N PRO A 134 -12.29 4.73 3.25
CA PRO A 134 -12.28 3.61 4.20
C PRO A 134 -12.41 2.24 3.53
N GLU A 135 -13.25 2.11 2.49
CA GLU A 135 -13.43 0.88 1.72
C GLU A 135 -12.13 0.46 1.02
N GLY A 136 -11.31 1.44 0.63
CA GLY A 136 -9.98 1.17 0.08
C GLY A 136 -9.04 0.47 1.06
N LEU A 137 -9.18 0.70 2.37
CA LEU A 137 -8.46 -0.06 3.39
C LEU A 137 -8.93 -1.52 3.45
N ARG A 138 -10.26 -1.77 3.43
CA ARG A 138 -10.81 -3.13 3.36
C ARG A 138 -10.31 -3.87 2.12
N TYR A 139 -10.36 -3.20 0.97
CA TYR A 139 -9.83 -3.75 -0.28
C TYR A 139 -8.34 -4.11 -0.15
N ALA A 140 -7.51 -3.21 0.40
CA ALA A 140 -6.09 -3.45 0.61
C ALA A 140 -5.83 -4.67 1.52
N LEU A 141 -6.55 -4.76 2.63
CA LEU A 141 -6.42 -5.87 3.58
C LEU A 141 -6.76 -7.21 2.92
N ASN A 142 -7.87 -7.29 2.20
CA ASN A 142 -8.30 -8.52 1.51
C ASN A 142 -7.28 -8.91 0.42
N GLU A 143 -6.83 -7.97 -0.42
CA GLU A 143 -5.83 -8.23 -1.47
C GLU A 143 -4.49 -8.72 -0.90
N ILE A 144 -4.00 -8.09 0.17
CA ILE A 144 -2.73 -8.47 0.80
C ILE A 144 -2.86 -9.85 1.45
N TYR A 145 -3.96 -10.08 2.18
CA TYR A 145 -4.18 -11.36 2.84
C TYR A 145 -4.33 -12.50 1.85
N ASP A 146 -5.14 -12.33 0.81
CA ASP A 146 -5.30 -13.35 -0.25
C ASP A 146 -3.99 -13.66 -0.94
N ARG A 147 -3.10 -12.66 -1.06
CA ARG A 147 -1.81 -12.83 -1.72
C ARG A 147 -0.79 -13.55 -0.86
N TYR A 148 -0.73 -13.26 0.44
CA TYR A 148 0.38 -13.68 1.30
C TYR A 148 0.00 -14.67 2.40
N ARG A 149 -1.21 -14.62 2.90
CA ARG A 149 -1.73 -15.50 3.97
C ARG A 149 -0.85 -15.51 5.24
N ILE A 150 -0.29 -14.35 5.61
CA ILE A 150 0.49 -14.14 6.83
C ILE A 150 -0.18 -13.06 7.69
N PRO A 151 0.13 -12.97 9.00
CA PRO A 151 -0.40 -11.91 9.84
C PRO A 151 -0.10 -10.52 9.29
N MET A 152 -1.03 -9.60 9.49
CA MET A 152 -0.91 -8.22 8.98
C MET A 152 -1.14 -7.19 10.08
N MET A 153 -0.53 -5.99 9.90
CA MET A 153 -0.76 -4.86 10.78
C MET A 153 -0.75 -3.56 9.96
N VAL A 154 -1.77 -2.73 10.14
CA VAL A 154 -1.75 -1.34 9.68
C VAL A 154 -0.96 -0.52 10.70
N VAL A 155 0.22 -0.05 10.33
CA VAL A 155 1.12 0.67 11.25
C VAL A 155 0.99 2.18 11.16
N GLU A 156 0.43 2.67 10.05
CA GLU A 156 0.13 4.08 9.87
C GLU A 156 -1.22 4.25 9.18
N ASN A 157 -2.05 5.11 9.74
CA ASN A 157 -3.30 5.56 9.17
C ASN A 157 -3.62 6.95 9.72
N GLY A 158 -4.10 7.86 8.89
CA GLY A 158 -4.40 9.23 9.30
C GLY A 158 -4.81 10.12 8.14
N LEU A 159 -5.27 11.32 8.46
CA LEU A 159 -5.77 12.30 7.50
C LEU A 159 -4.96 13.59 7.55
N GLY A 160 -4.38 13.99 6.42
CA GLY A 160 -3.80 15.31 6.23
C GLY A 160 -4.89 16.37 6.08
N ALA A 161 -4.92 17.34 7.00
CA ALA A 161 -5.86 18.44 7.01
C ALA A 161 -5.29 19.65 7.78
N TYR A 162 -5.87 20.83 7.60
CA TYR A 162 -5.51 22.03 8.37
C TYR A 162 -6.25 22.05 9.70
N ASP A 163 -5.49 22.15 10.80
CA ASP A 163 -6.08 22.33 12.11
C ASP A 163 -6.49 23.79 12.35
N LYS A 164 -7.66 23.96 12.93
CA LYS A 164 -8.12 25.27 13.39
C LYS A 164 -8.14 25.31 14.91
N LYS A 165 -7.23 26.12 15.47
CA LYS A 165 -7.24 26.38 16.91
C LYS A 165 -8.32 27.39 17.27
N GLU A 166 -9.27 27.00 18.10
CA GLU A 166 -10.34 27.85 18.61
C GLU A 166 -9.81 28.89 19.62
N SER A 167 -10.61 29.92 19.90
CA SER A 167 -10.23 31.00 20.82
C SER A 167 -9.92 30.52 22.24
N ASN A 168 -10.48 29.40 22.66
CA ASN A 168 -10.22 28.74 23.95
C ASN A 168 -8.98 27.85 23.94
N GLY A 169 -8.27 27.77 22.81
CA GLY A 169 -7.06 26.94 22.65
C GLY A 169 -7.32 25.48 22.26
N VAL A 170 -8.56 25.07 22.12
CA VAL A 170 -8.96 23.71 21.70
C VAL A 170 -8.88 23.59 20.18
N ILE A 171 -8.55 22.40 19.71
CA ILE A 171 -8.66 21.98 18.31
C ILE A 171 -9.79 20.94 18.26
N ASN A 172 -10.84 21.23 17.51
CA ASN A 172 -11.93 20.29 17.26
C ASN A 172 -11.60 19.50 16.01
N ASP A 173 -11.16 18.27 16.18
CA ASP A 173 -10.74 17.37 15.09
C ASP A 173 -11.69 16.20 14.84
N ASP A 174 -13.01 16.46 15.00
CA ASP A 174 -14.08 15.49 14.73
C ASP A 174 -13.93 14.82 13.36
N TYR A 175 -13.43 15.55 12.36
CA TYR A 175 -13.15 15.03 11.02
C TYR A 175 -12.08 13.92 11.03
N ARG A 176 -11.06 13.96 11.93
CA ARG A 176 -10.11 12.88 12.09
C ARG A 176 -10.69 11.70 12.86
N ILE A 177 -11.53 11.99 13.85
CA ILE A 177 -12.25 10.95 14.60
C ILE A 177 -13.15 10.16 13.66
N GLU A 178 -13.93 10.86 12.82
CA GLU A 178 -14.79 10.24 11.81
C GLU A 178 -13.99 9.41 10.79
N TYR A 179 -12.86 9.95 10.32
CA TYR A 179 -11.95 9.25 9.42
C TYR A 179 -11.44 7.94 10.04
N LEU A 180 -10.87 8.00 11.24
CA LEU A 180 -10.35 6.81 11.92
C LEU A 180 -11.43 5.80 12.25
N LYS A 181 -12.59 6.27 12.71
CA LYS A 181 -13.74 5.39 13.00
C LYS A 181 -14.17 4.62 11.74
N ALA A 182 -14.34 5.32 10.62
CA ALA A 182 -14.75 4.69 9.37
C ALA A 182 -13.72 3.64 8.90
N HIS A 183 -12.41 3.93 9.01
CA HIS A 183 -11.36 2.98 8.65
C HIS A 183 -11.32 1.76 9.59
N ILE A 184 -11.53 1.94 10.89
CA ILE A 184 -11.62 0.83 11.86
C ILE A 184 -12.83 -0.04 11.56
N GLU A 185 -13.97 0.55 11.20
CA GLU A 185 -15.17 -0.20 10.79
C GLU A 185 -14.88 -1.06 9.54
N GLN A 186 -14.22 -0.51 8.53
CA GLN A 186 -13.84 -1.27 7.33
C GLN A 186 -12.75 -2.33 7.59
N MET A 187 -11.86 -2.10 8.54
CA MET A 187 -10.93 -3.14 8.99
C MET A 187 -11.67 -4.32 9.63
N LYS A 188 -12.71 -4.07 10.42
CA LYS A 188 -13.56 -5.14 10.99
C LYS A 188 -14.26 -5.92 9.88
N GLU A 189 -14.81 -5.23 8.88
CA GLU A 189 -15.43 -5.88 7.73
C GLU A 189 -14.43 -6.76 6.95
N ALA A 190 -13.17 -6.32 6.82
CA ALA A 190 -12.12 -7.13 6.19
C ALA A 190 -11.85 -8.45 6.97
N VAL A 191 -11.93 -8.42 8.30
CA VAL A 191 -11.79 -9.62 9.13
C VAL A 191 -12.96 -10.59 8.91
N GLU A 192 -14.17 -10.08 8.66
CA GLU A 192 -15.35 -10.92 8.35
C GLU A 192 -15.30 -11.46 6.91
N ASP A 193 -14.60 -10.80 6.01
CA ASP A 193 -14.40 -11.27 4.62
C ASP A 193 -13.45 -12.48 4.53
N GLY A 194 -12.55 -12.68 5.51
CA GLY A 194 -11.62 -13.83 5.54
C GLY A 194 -10.25 -13.55 6.07
#